data_3c8c6379e9486082952e9abc48926139
#
_entry.id   3c8c6379e9486082952e9abc48926139
#
_cell.length_a   1.000
_cell.length_b   1.000
_cell.length_c   1.000
_cell.angle_alpha   90.00
_cell.angle_beta   90.00
_cell.angle_gamma   90.00
#
_symmetry.space_group_name_H-M   'P 1'
#
loop_
_entity.id
_entity.type
_entity.pdbx_description
1 polymer ?
#
loop_
_entity_poly.entity_id
_entity_poly.type
_entity_poly.pdbx_seq_one_letter_code
_entity_poly.pdbx_strand_id
1 'polypeptide(L)' 'MQEEPLCVIRTFSRDLDARLAESVLEANGIVSIIIGDNAAGMLPYLNAFHPIRLAVKESDVEEALSLLDAS' A
#
# COMPACT_ATOMS: atom_id res chain seq x y z
N MET A 1 -12.22 10.88 -19.30
CA MET A 1 -11.56 9.81 -18.56
C MET A 1 -11.50 10.15 -17.10
N GLN A 2 -11.95 9.23 -16.29
CA GLN A 2 -12.04 9.45 -14.86
C GLN A 2 -10.88 8.78 -14.18
N GLU A 3 -10.14 9.56 -13.43
CA GLU A 3 -9.07 9.01 -12.61
C GLU A 3 -9.33 9.40 -11.18
N GLU A 4 -9.52 8.40 -10.35
CA GLU A 4 -9.72 8.66 -8.94
C GLU A 4 -8.39 8.89 -8.26
N PRO A 5 -8.37 9.78 -7.28
CA PRO A 5 -7.16 9.95 -6.51
C PRO A 5 -6.82 8.69 -5.73
N LEU A 6 -5.54 8.48 -5.54
CA LEU A 6 -5.07 7.38 -4.72
C LEU A 6 -4.97 7.85 -3.28
N CYS A 7 -5.43 7.01 -2.37
CA CYS A 7 -5.42 7.33 -0.96
C CYS A 7 -4.54 6.32 -0.24
N VAL A 8 -3.58 6.81 0.52
CA VAL A 8 -2.73 5.94 1.33
C VAL A 8 -3.55 5.49 2.53
N ILE A 9 -3.73 4.18 2.66
CA ILE A 9 -4.56 3.65 3.74
C ILE A 9 -3.73 3.01 4.85
N ARG A 10 -2.49 2.63 4.56
CA ARG A 10 -1.63 2.01 5.55
C ARG A 10 -0.19 2.27 5.21
N THR A 11 0.63 2.28 6.25
CA THR A 11 2.07 2.31 6.06
C THR A 11 2.66 1.10 6.76
N PHE A 12 3.77 0.61 6.22
CA PHE A 12 4.44 -0.55 6.75
C PHE A 12 5.92 -0.25 6.84
N SER A 13 6.57 -0.87 7.80
CA SER A 13 8.02 -0.75 7.92
C SER A 13 8.74 -1.90 7.20
N ARG A 14 8.01 -2.92 6.80
CA ARG A 14 8.59 -4.07 6.11
C ARG A 14 7.91 -4.28 4.78
N ASP A 15 8.74 -4.58 3.79
CA ASP A 15 8.21 -4.85 2.45
C ASP A 15 7.28 -6.04 2.44
N LEU A 16 7.62 -7.08 3.19
CA LEU A 16 6.80 -8.28 3.23
C LEU A 16 5.39 -7.99 3.73
N ASP A 17 5.29 -7.18 4.77
CA ASP A 17 3.98 -6.84 5.33
C ASP A 17 3.14 -6.09 4.32
N ALA A 18 3.75 -5.17 3.57
CA ALA A 18 3.02 -4.43 2.55
C ALA A 18 2.54 -5.36 1.44
N ARG A 19 3.37 -6.31 1.05
CA ARG A 19 2.99 -7.24 -0.01
C ARG A 19 1.90 -8.19 0.43
N LEU A 20 1.90 -8.59 1.69
CA LEU A 20 0.83 -9.41 2.20
C LEU A 20 -0.50 -8.67 2.19
N ALA A 21 -0.47 -7.40 2.59
CA ALA A 21 -1.68 -6.60 2.55
C ALA A 21 -2.17 -6.44 1.11
N GLU A 22 -1.26 -6.20 0.19
CA GLU A 22 -1.61 -6.08 -1.21
C GLU A 22 -2.28 -7.36 -1.72
N SER A 23 -1.75 -8.50 -1.31
CA SER A 23 -2.31 -9.79 -1.73
C SER A 23 -3.74 -9.97 -1.23
N VAL A 24 -4.01 -9.55 0.00
CA VAL A 24 -5.35 -9.64 0.56
C VAL A 24 -6.31 -8.81 -0.28
N LEU A 25 -5.91 -7.59 -0.62
CA LEU A 25 -6.78 -6.73 -1.40
C LEU A 25 -6.98 -7.27 -2.81
N GLU A 26 -5.91 -7.76 -3.42
CA GLU A 26 -6.01 -8.29 -4.77
C GLU A 26 -6.94 -9.50 -4.81
N ALA A 27 -6.87 -10.34 -3.79
CA ALA A 27 -7.73 -11.52 -3.73
C ALA A 27 -9.20 -11.13 -3.63
N ASN A 28 -9.48 -9.92 -3.23
CA ASN A 28 -10.85 -9.41 -3.11
C ASN A 28 -11.20 -8.43 -4.22
N GLY A 29 -10.39 -8.37 -5.27
CA GLY A 29 -10.70 -7.57 -6.43
C GLY A 29 -10.35 -6.10 -6.30
N ILE A 30 -9.56 -5.74 -5.30
CA ILE A 30 -9.18 -4.35 -5.08
C ILE A 30 -7.76 -4.15 -5.58
N VAL A 31 -7.60 -3.21 -6.50
CA VAL A 31 -6.28 -2.84 -7.00
C VAL A 31 -5.61 -1.93 -5.99
N SER A 32 -4.40 -2.27 -5.60
CA SER A 32 -3.64 -1.44 -4.69
C SER A 32 -2.27 -1.19 -5.26
N ILE A 33 -1.63 -0.13 -4.76
CA ILE A 33 -0.30 0.26 -5.22
C ILE A 33 0.58 0.42 -4.01
N ILE A 34 1.76 -0.18 -4.08
CA ILE A 34 2.75 -0.02 -3.04
C ILE A 34 3.68 1.12 -3.45
N ILE A 35 3.73 2.14 -2.61
CA ILE A 35 4.58 3.29 -2.84
C ILE A 35 5.75 3.19 -1.88
N GLY A 36 6.87 2.74 -2.41
CA GLY A 36 8.09 2.73 -1.65
C GLY A 36 9.00 3.81 -2.17
N ASP A 37 9.99 4.12 -1.42
CA ASP A 37 10.97 5.10 -1.86
C ASP A 37 12.05 4.38 -2.63
N ASN A 38 11.85 4.21 -3.90
CA ASN A 38 12.80 3.49 -4.73
C ASN A 38 14.11 4.23 -4.90
N ALA A 39 14.06 5.54 -4.76
CA ALA A 39 15.30 6.31 -4.81
C ALA A 39 16.21 5.89 -3.68
N ALA A 40 15.64 5.40 -2.61
CA ALA A 40 16.42 4.93 -1.48
C ALA A 40 17.21 3.68 -1.81
N GLY A 41 16.93 3.04 -2.94
CA GLY A 41 17.76 1.92 -3.39
C GLY A 41 19.20 2.32 -3.57
N MET A 42 19.44 3.59 -3.85
CA MET A 42 20.81 4.10 -3.99
C MET A 42 21.45 4.37 -2.64
N LEU A 43 20.63 4.52 -1.61
CA LEU A 43 21.08 4.79 -0.26
C LEU A 43 20.33 3.86 0.67
N PRO A 44 20.71 2.59 0.71
CA PRO A 44 19.90 1.58 1.41
C PRO A 44 19.68 1.88 2.88
N TYR A 45 20.60 2.56 3.52
CA TYR A 45 20.41 2.86 4.93
C TYR A 45 19.24 3.82 5.17
N LEU A 46 18.83 4.57 4.16
CA LEU A 46 17.70 5.46 4.30
C LEU A 46 16.37 4.70 4.23
N ASN A 47 16.37 3.53 3.60
CA ASN A 47 15.15 2.73 3.53
C ASN A 47 14.61 2.38 4.91
N ALA A 48 15.50 2.26 5.89
CA ALA A 48 15.07 1.91 7.22
C ALA A 48 14.17 2.96 7.85
N PHE A 49 14.21 4.17 7.32
CA PHE A 49 13.46 5.28 7.89
C PHE A 49 12.29 5.72 7.03
N HIS A 50 12.09 5.05 5.91
CA HIS A 50 11.01 5.44 5.00
C HIS A 50 9.93 4.39 5.02
N PRO A 51 8.72 4.75 5.47
CA PRO A 51 7.64 3.77 5.47
C PRO A 51 7.21 3.43 4.05
N ILE A 52 6.78 2.20 3.90
CA ILE A 52 6.21 1.74 2.66
C ILE A 52 4.72 2.02 2.73
N ARG A 53 4.19 2.69 1.72
CA ARG A 53 2.79 3.11 1.73
C ARG A 53 1.97 2.23 0.82
N LEU A 54 0.78 1.92 1.28
CA LEU A 54 -0.18 1.15 0.50
C LEU A 54 -1.34 2.06 0.16
N ALA A 55 -1.61 2.22 -1.12
CA ALA A 55 -2.64 3.13 -1.60
C ALA A 55 -3.65 2.40 -2.45
N VAL A 56 -4.90 2.84 -2.35
CA VAL A 56 -5.97 2.32 -3.18
C VAL A 56 -6.76 3.50 -3.72
N LYS A 57 -7.65 3.24 -4.67
CA LYS A 57 -8.54 4.26 -5.17
C LYS A 57 -9.45 4.74 -4.06
N GLU A 58 -9.84 6.00 -4.15
CA GLU A 58 -10.68 6.59 -3.12
C GLU A 58 -11.95 5.77 -2.89
N SER A 59 -12.55 5.28 -3.95
CA SER A 59 -13.79 4.52 -3.83
C SER A 59 -13.60 3.17 -3.15
N ASP A 60 -12.37 2.69 -3.02
CA ASP A 60 -12.09 1.40 -2.41
C ASP A 60 -11.60 1.51 -0.98
N VAL A 61 -11.46 2.72 -0.46
CA VAL A 61 -10.81 2.92 0.84
C VAL A 61 -11.53 2.17 1.95
N GLU A 62 -12.85 2.33 2.04
CA GLU A 62 -13.59 1.71 3.14
C GLU A 62 -13.50 0.19 3.10
N GLU A 63 -13.68 -0.36 1.91
CA GLU A 63 -13.63 -1.81 1.77
C GLU A 63 -12.23 -2.32 2.05
N ALA A 64 -11.23 -1.62 1.54
CA ALA A 64 -9.85 -2.04 1.75
C ALA A 64 -9.48 -2.04 3.22
N LEU A 65 -9.86 -0.99 3.94
CA LEU A 65 -9.57 -0.93 5.37
C LEU A 65 -10.29 -2.04 6.12
N SER A 66 -11.52 -2.32 5.74
CA SER A 66 -12.29 -3.37 6.38
C SER A 66 -11.62 -4.73 6.17
N LEU A 67 -11.14 -4.99 4.96
CA LEU A 67 -10.48 -6.25 4.67
C LEU A 67 -9.19 -6.40 5.45
N LEU A 68 -8.41 -5.34 5.55
CA LEU A 68 -7.15 -5.41 6.26
C LEU A 68 -7.35 -5.54 7.76
N ASP A 69 -8.40 -4.92 8.29
CA ASP A 69 -8.70 -5.04 9.71
C ASP A 69 -9.22 -6.42 10.07
N ALA A 70 -9.82 -7.11 9.13
CA ALA A 70 -10.38 -8.42 9.38
C ALA A 70 -9.33 -9.52 9.38
N SER A 71 -8.17 -9.26 8.81
CA SER A 71 -7.15 -10.30 8.67
C SER A 71 -6.13 -10.32 9.82
#